data_3ed6d6cbfc6033700691138ff4346b5a
#
_entry.id   3ed6d6cbfc6033700691138ff4346b5a
#
_cell.length_a   1.000
_cell.length_b   1.000
_cell.length_c   1.000
_cell.angle_alpha   90.00
_cell.angle_beta   90.00
_cell.angle_gamma   90.00
#
_symmetry.space_group_name_H-M   'P 1'
#
loop_
_entity.id
_entity.type
_entity.pdbx_description
1 polymer ?
#
loop_
_entity_poly.entity_id
_entity_poly.type
_entity_poly.pdbx_seq_one_letter_code
_entity_poly.pdbx_strand_id
1 'polypeptide(L)'
;MDFSVSSLPLVNALLNALATILLLCGYVAIRRRKIRVHRALMLSAFATSVLFLISYLTYHAHVGSRPFPGRGPIRTVYFTILISHIVLAAVIPPLAAVTLWQALRSRFERHVRIARWTLPLWLYVSVTGIVVYWMLYQMY
;
A
#
# COMPACT_ATOMS: atom_id res chain seq x y z
N MET A 1 21.35 15.88 1.97
CA MET A 1 20.51 14.95 2.73
C MET A 1 21.05 13.52 2.50
N ASP A 2 21.63 12.97 3.51
CA ASP A 2 22.18 11.62 3.39
C ASP A 2 21.05 10.61 3.46
N PHE A 3 20.74 9.99 2.32
CA PHE A 3 19.71 8.99 2.22
C PHE A 3 20.30 7.65 2.61
N SER A 4 20.17 7.28 3.87
CA SER A 4 20.68 6.02 4.39
C SER A 4 19.61 4.93 4.37
N VAL A 5 20.04 3.67 4.31
CA VAL A 5 19.14 2.52 4.35
C VAL A 5 18.31 2.51 5.64
N SER A 6 18.87 3.03 6.74
CA SER A 6 18.17 3.09 8.03
C SER A 6 16.94 4.02 8.02
N SER A 7 16.83 4.94 7.06
CA SER A 7 15.67 5.84 6.92
C SER A 7 14.53 5.23 6.10
N LEU A 8 14.76 4.10 5.42
CA LEU A 8 13.77 3.50 4.52
C LEU A 8 12.49 3.03 5.23
N PRO A 9 12.50 2.51 6.48
CA PRO A 9 11.24 2.17 7.16
C PRO A 9 10.29 3.37 7.30
N LEU A 10 10.82 4.55 7.64
CA LEU A 10 10.02 5.77 7.70
C LEU A 10 9.52 6.17 6.31
N VAL A 11 10.38 6.09 5.29
CA VAL A 11 10.00 6.38 3.91
C VAL A 11 8.88 5.44 3.47
N ASN A 12 8.98 4.14 3.80
CA ASN A 12 7.94 3.16 3.48
C ASN A 12 6.61 3.53 4.13
N ALA A 13 6.63 3.95 5.40
CA ALA A 13 5.40 4.35 6.10
C ALA A 13 4.80 5.61 5.48
N LEU A 14 5.63 6.59 5.11
CA LEU A 14 5.17 7.83 4.47
C LEU A 14 4.58 7.56 3.08
N LEU A 15 5.17 6.65 2.31
CA LEU A 15 4.64 6.25 1.01
C LEU A 15 3.28 5.54 1.16
N ASN A 16 3.14 4.69 2.17
CA ASN A 16 1.85 4.05 2.46
C ASN A 16 0.79 5.05 2.88
N ALA A 17 1.17 6.06 3.69
CA ALA A 17 0.26 7.13 4.08
C ALA A 17 -0.19 7.95 2.86
N LEU A 18 0.74 8.30 1.98
CA LEU A 18 0.42 9.02 0.74
C LEU A 18 -0.49 8.19 -0.16
N ALA A 19 -0.21 6.89 -0.33
CA ALA A 19 -1.05 6.01 -1.12
C ALA A 19 -2.47 5.95 -0.54
N THR A 20 -2.60 5.84 0.79
CA THR A 20 -3.91 5.82 1.45
C THR A 20 -4.71 7.09 1.13
N ILE A 21 -4.07 8.26 1.26
CA ILE A 21 -4.71 9.55 0.97
C ILE A 21 -5.13 9.62 -0.50
N LEU A 22 -4.24 9.24 -1.42
CA LEU A 22 -4.51 9.28 -2.85
C LEU A 22 -5.68 8.34 -3.23
N LEU A 23 -5.72 7.15 -2.64
CA LEU A 23 -6.79 6.17 -2.90
C LEU A 23 -8.13 6.68 -2.38
N LEU A 24 -8.17 7.25 -1.19
CA LEU A 24 -9.40 7.80 -0.62
C LEU A 24 -9.90 9.01 -1.42
N CYS A 25 -9.00 9.91 -1.80
CA CYS A 25 -9.34 11.06 -2.64
C CYS A 25 -9.81 10.61 -4.03
N GLY A 26 -9.16 9.60 -4.60
CA GLY A 26 -9.55 9.04 -5.88
C GLY A 26 -10.94 8.39 -5.84
N TYR A 27 -11.25 7.69 -4.75
CA TYR A 27 -12.58 7.12 -4.56
C TYR A 27 -13.65 8.22 -4.46
N VAL A 28 -13.40 9.27 -3.67
CA VAL A 28 -14.31 10.42 -3.56
C VAL A 28 -14.50 11.08 -4.93
N ALA A 29 -13.41 11.23 -5.70
CA ALA A 29 -13.47 11.83 -7.03
C ALA A 29 -14.40 11.07 -7.96
N ILE A 30 -14.30 9.73 -7.99
CA ILE A 30 -15.16 8.92 -8.88
C ILE A 30 -16.62 8.93 -8.41
N ARG A 31 -16.85 8.97 -7.10
CA ARG A 31 -18.20 9.09 -6.55
C ARG A 31 -18.86 10.43 -6.94
N ARG A 32 -18.04 11.46 -7.14
CA ARG A 32 -18.49 12.78 -7.61
C ARG A 32 -18.41 12.92 -9.13
N ARG A 33 -18.17 11.82 -9.84
CA ARG A 33 -18.09 11.78 -11.31
C ARG A 33 -16.97 12.65 -11.89
N LYS A 34 -15.92 12.92 -11.12
CA LYS A 34 -14.74 13.65 -11.57
C LYS A 34 -13.71 12.66 -12.13
N ILE A 35 -13.95 12.18 -13.34
CA ILE A 35 -13.19 11.07 -13.94
C ILE A 35 -11.73 11.41 -14.12
N ARG A 36 -11.40 12.63 -14.59
CA ARG A 36 -10.00 13.05 -14.79
C ARG A 36 -9.23 13.09 -13.47
N VAL A 37 -9.86 13.59 -12.41
CA VAL A 37 -9.24 13.66 -11.08
C VAL A 37 -9.04 12.25 -10.53
N HIS A 38 -10.05 11.39 -10.65
CA HIS A 38 -9.95 9.98 -10.25
C HIS A 38 -8.78 9.30 -10.97
N ARG A 39 -8.68 9.46 -12.28
CA ARG A 39 -7.59 8.85 -13.08
C ARG A 39 -6.23 9.31 -12.59
N ALA A 40 -6.05 10.63 -12.40
CA ALA A 40 -4.77 11.18 -11.95
C ALA A 40 -4.40 10.66 -10.56
N LEU A 41 -5.36 10.62 -9.63
CA LEU A 41 -5.13 10.15 -8.28
C LEU A 41 -4.81 8.65 -8.22
N MET A 42 -5.50 7.84 -9.02
CA MET A 42 -5.25 6.39 -9.06
C MET A 42 -3.89 6.06 -9.69
N LEU A 43 -3.50 6.75 -10.75
CA LEU A 43 -2.17 6.58 -11.34
C LEU A 43 -1.08 7.03 -10.38
N SER A 44 -1.31 8.12 -9.64
CA SER A 44 -0.37 8.59 -8.61
C SER A 44 -0.27 7.60 -7.46
N ALA A 45 -1.39 7.01 -7.03
CA ALA A 45 -1.39 5.98 -6.00
C ALA A 45 -0.61 4.73 -6.44
N PHE A 46 -0.78 4.32 -7.70
CA PHE A 46 -0.04 3.20 -8.26
C PHE A 46 1.46 3.47 -8.29
N ALA A 47 1.86 4.65 -8.78
CA ALA A 47 3.28 5.05 -8.80
C ALA A 47 3.86 5.08 -7.38
N THR A 48 3.12 5.62 -6.41
CA THR A 48 3.52 5.67 -5.00
C THR A 48 3.70 4.27 -4.44
N SER A 49 2.80 3.34 -4.76
CA SER A 49 2.88 1.95 -4.31
C SER A 49 4.06 1.21 -4.93
N VAL A 50 4.40 1.50 -6.20
CA VAL A 50 5.60 0.95 -6.84
C VAL A 50 6.86 1.45 -6.14
N LEU A 51 6.91 2.75 -5.82
CA LEU A 51 8.03 3.32 -5.07
C LEU A 51 8.17 2.67 -3.69
N PHE A 52 7.03 2.44 -3.01
CA PHE A 52 7.02 1.72 -1.74
C PHE A 52 7.63 0.33 -1.90
N LEU A 53 7.22 -0.41 -2.92
CA LEU A 53 7.72 -1.76 -3.15
C LEU A 53 9.23 -1.77 -3.38
N ILE A 54 9.74 -0.85 -4.20
CA ILE A 54 11.18 -0.71 -4.45
C ILE A 54 11.92 -0.41 -3.15
N SER A 55 11.43 0.56 -2.38
CA SER A 55 12.02 0.95 -1.09
C SER A 55 12.01 -0.21 -0.10
N TYR A 56 10.90 -0.93 -0.01
CA TYR A 56 10.74 -2.08 0.88
C TYR A 56 11.72 -3.21 0.54
N LEU A 57 11.79 -3.57 -0.75
CA LEU A 57 12.70 -4.64 -1.19
C LEU A 57 14.16 -4.24 -1.01
N THR A 58 14.50 -2.97 -1.25
CA THR A 58 15.85 -2.45 -1.03
C THR A 58 16.22 -2.57 0.44
N TYR A 59 15.34 -2.18 1.34
CA TYR A 59 15.59 -2.27 2.78
C TYR A 59 15.83 -3.72 3.21
N HIS A 60 14.96 -4.64 2.78
CA HIS A 60 15.08 -6.05 3.14
C HIS A 60 16.32 -6.72 2.57
N ALA A 61 16.76 -6.30 1.37
CA ALA A 61 17.98 -6.83 0.76
C ALA A 61 19.23 -6.41 1.54
N HIS A 62 19.22 -5.23 2.19
CA HIS A 62 20.39 -4.70 2.90
C HIS A 62 20.38 -5.03 4.39
N VAL A 63 19.21 -5.06 5.03
CA VAL A 63 19.11 -5.15 6.50
C VAL A 63 18.45 -6.46 6.94
N GLY A 64 17.65 -7.09 6.09
CA GLY A 64 16.86 -8.26 6.47
C GLY A 64 15.62 -7.88 7.27
N SER A 65 15.10 -8.82 8.03
CA SER A 65 13.87 -8.63 8.82
C SER A 65 14.21 -8.27 10.26
N ARG A 66 13.46 -7.31 10.81
CA ARG A 66 13.57 -6.95 12.21
C ARG A 66 12.55 -7.76 13.02
N PRO A 67 12.98 -8.55 14.05
CA PRO A 67 12.03 -9.29 14.87
C PRO A 67 11.20 -8.37 15.75
N PHE A 68 9.93 -8.72 15.95
CA PHE A 68 9.04 -7.97 16.82
C PHE A 68 9.33 -8.34 18.28
N PRO A 69 9.67 -7.37 19.16
CA PRO A 69 10.04 -7.65 20.53
C PRO A 69 8.85 -7.91 21.49
N GLY A 70 7.64 -7.55 21.07
CA GLY A 70 6.46 -7.71 21.91
C GLY A 70 6.10 -9.16 22.20
N ARG A 71 5.51 -9.41 23.38
CA ARG A 71 5.10 -10.73 23.84
C ARG A 71 3.64 -10.73 24.27
N GLY A 72 3.03 -11.93 24.34
CA GLY A 72 1.65 -12.09 24.76
C GLY A 72 0.65 -11.77 23.63
N PRO A 73 -0.56 -11.28 23.96
CA PRO A 73 -1.59 -11.02 22.95
C PRO A 73 -1.18 -10.04 21.85
N ILE A 74 -0.33 -9.06 22.19
CA ILE A 74 0.14 -8.08 21.19
C ILE A 74 0.95 -8.74 20.10
N ARG A 75 1.70 -9.81 20.41
CA ARG A 75 2.45 -10.56 19.42
C ARG A 75 1.52 -11.24 18.41
N THR A 76 0.42 -11.82 18.89
CA THR A 76 -0.59 -12.44 18.03
C THR A 76 -1.23 -11.42 17.12
N VAL A 77 -1.57 -10.24 17.63
CA VAL A 77 -2.13 -9.14 16.85
C VAL A 77 -1.15 -8.71 15.76
N TYR A 78 0.10 -8.50 16.13
CA TYR A 78 1.15 -8.07 15.18
C TYR A 78 1.30 -9.08 14.04
N PHE A 79 1.47 -10.36 14.34
CA PHE A 79 1.68 -11.37 13.31
C PHE A 79 0.46 -11.59 12.45
N THR A 80 -0.75 -11.47 12.98
CA THR A 80 -1.98 -11.53 12.19
C THR A 80 -2.01 -10.42 11.16
N ILE A 81 -1.73 -9.19 11.59
CA ILE A 81 -1.68 -8.03 10.69
C ILE A 81 -0.55 -8.19 9.66
N LEU A 82 0.63 -8.59 10.12
CA LEU A 82 1.80 -8.73 9.25
C LEU A 82 1.58 -9.78 8.16
N ILE A 83 1.09 -10.95 8.53
CA ILE A 83 0.89 -12.05 7.58
C ILE A 83 -0.17 -11.67 6.55
N SER A 84 -1.31 -11.13 6.98
CA SER A 84 -2.35 -10.68 6.05
C SER A 84 -1.85 -9.57 5.15
N HIS A 85 -1.07 -8.63 5.71
CA HIS A 85 -0.45 -7.55 4.94
C HIS A 85 0.49 -8.10 3.86
N ILE A 86 1.38 -9.03 4.21
CA ILE A 86 2.37 -9.58 3.27
C ILE A 86 1.69 -10.32 2.12
N VAL A 87 0.70 -11.18 2.45
CA VAL A 87 -0.03 -11.95 1.43
C VAL A 87 -0.74 -11.00 0.46
N LEU A 88 -1.46 -10.02 0.97
CA LEU A 88 -2.21 -9.08 0.14
C LEU A 88 -1.28 -8.11 -0.59
N ALA A 89 -0.14 -7.74 0.02
CA ALA A 89 0.86 -6.89 -0.63
C ALA A 89 1.46 -7.56 -1.87
N ALA A 90 1.53 -8.88 -1.88
CA ALA A 90 1.96 -9.64 -3.06
C ALA A 90 0.87 -9.67 -4.14
N VAL A 91 -0.39 -9.67 -3.74
CA VAL A 91 -1.54 -9.73 -4.67
C VAL A 91 -1.81 -8.37 -5.31
N ILE A 92 -1.60 -7.26 -4.59
CA ILE A 92 -2.00 -5.93 -5.04
C ILE A 92 -1.28 -5.45 -6.32
N PRO A 93 0.06 -5.58 -6.50
CA PRO A 93 0.68 -5.10 -7.73
C PRO A 93 0.05 -5.66 -9.01
N PRO A 94 -0.13 -6.98 -9.18
CA PRO A 94 -0.79 -7.49 -10.38
C PRO A 94 -2.27 -7.11 -10.43
N LEU A 95 -2.97 -7.09 -9.31
CA LEU A 95 -4.38 -6.75 -9.27
C LEU A 95 -4.62 -5.28 -9.63
N ALA A 96 -3.81 -4.37 -9.08
CA ALA A 96 -3.88 -2.95 -9.41
C ALA A 96 -3.51 -2.71 -10.88
N ALA A 97 -2.49 -3.40 -11.39
CA ALA A 97 -2.07 -3.29 -12.79
C ALA A 97 -3.21 -3.70 -13.73
N VAL A 98 -3.88 -4.82 -13.45
CA VAL A 98 -5.03 -5.28 -14.25
C VAL A 98 -6.18 -4.28 -14.16
N THR A 99 -6.46 -3.76 -12.97
CA THR A 99 -7.53 -2.78 -12.77
C THR A 99 -7.29 -1.52 -13.59
N LEU A 100 -6.06 -1.00 -13.54
CA LEU A 100 -5.68 0.19 -14.34
C LEU A 100 -5.73 -0.11 -15.84
N TRP A 101 -5.27 -1.30 -16.24
CA TRP A 101 -5.28 -1.71 -17.64
C TRP A 101 -6.69 -1.71 -18.22
N GLN A 102 -7.68 -2.23 -17.47
CA GLN A 102 -9.06 -2.24 -17.92
C GLN A 102 -9.58 -0.83 -18.14
N ALA A 103 -9.24 0.11 -17.25
CA ALA A 103 -9.63 1.51 -17.39
C ALA A 103 -8.96 2.17 -18.60
N LEU A 104 -7.66 1.92 -18.79
CA LEU A 104 -6.90 2.49 -19.92
C LEU A 104 -7.38 1.96 -21.27
N ARG A 105 -7.94 0.75 -21.30
CA ARG A 105 -8.54 0.16 -22.50
C ARG A 105 -10.01 0.52 -22.65
N SER A 106 -10.51 1.44 -21.82
CA SER A 106 -11.92 1.89 -21.81
C SER A 106 -12.93 0.76 -21.55
N ARG A 107 -12.49 -0.29 -20.87
CA ARG A 107 -13.35 -1.41 -20.48
C ARG A 107 -13.91 -1.15 -19.08
N PHE A 108 -14.78 -0.14 -18.97
CA PHE A 108 -15.19 0.39 -17.67
C PHE A 108 -16.05 -0.60 -16.86
N GLU A 109 -16.84 -1.45 -17.51
CA GLU A 109 -17.59 -2.47 -16.79
C GLU A 109 -16.67 -3.46 -16.09
N ARG A 110 -15.61 -3.91 -16.78
CA ARG A 110 -14.60 -4.80 -16.21
C ARG A 110 -13.78 -4.09 -15.15
N HIS A 111 -13.44 -2.81 -15.40
CA HIS A 111 -12.70 -1.99 -14.44
C HIS A 111 -13.49 -1.87 -13.12
N VAL A 112 -14.77 -1.53 -13.16
CA VAL A 112 -15.60 -1.39 -11.96
C VAL A 112 -15.72 -2.73 -11.22
N ARG A 113 -15.90 -3.82 -11.95
CA ARG A 113 -16.04 -5.14 -11.36
C ARG A 113 -14.82 -5.55 -10.55
N ILE A 114 -13.63 -5.36 -11.12
CA ILE A 114 -12.39 -5.70 -10.44
C ILE A 114 -12.02 -4.67 -9.37
N ALA A 115 -12.32 -3.38 -9.60
CA ALA A 115 -12.00 -2.30 -8.66
C ALA A 115 -12.73 -2.45 -7.33
N ARG A 116 -13.90 -3.06 -7.32
CA ARG A 116 -14.66 -3.34 -6.08
C ARG A 116 -13.85 -4.20 -5.11
N TRP A 117 -12.96 -5.04 -5.62
CA TRP A 117 -12.06 -5.87 -4.82
C TRP A 117 -10.70 -5.18 -4.63
N THR A 118 -10.17 -4.61 -5.70
CA THR A 118 -8.84 -3.98 -5.69
C THR A 118 -8.76 -2.82 -4.69
N LEU A 119 -9.74 -1.93 -4.69
CA LEU A 119 -9.67 -0.72 -3.85
C LEU A 119 -9.68 -1.04 -2.36
N PRO A 120 -10.63 -1.86 -1.82
CA PRO A 120 -10.58 -2.19 -0.40
C PRO A 120 -9.31 -2.94 0.01
N LEU A 121 -8.85 -3.87 -0.82
CA LEU A 121 -7.63 -4.63 -0.53
C LEU A 121 -6.39 -3.74 -0.59
N TRP A 122 -6.34 -2.83 -1.55
CA TRP A 122 -5.24 -1.87 -1.70
C TRP A 122 -5.19 -0.92 -0.51
N LEU A 123 -6.34 -0.41 -0.07
CA LEU A 123 -6.43 0.41 1.14
C LEU A 123 -5.98 -0.36 2.37
N TYR A 124 -6.41 -1.61 2.50
CA TYR A 124 -5.99 -2.46 3.62
C TYR A 124 -4.47 -2.61 3.66
N VAL A 125 -3.85 -2.92 2.53
CA VAL A 125 -2.39 -3.07 2.44
C VAL A 125 -1.68 -1.78 2.80
N SER A 126 -2.15 -0.63 2.30
CA SER A 126 -1.53 0.66 2.58
C SER A 126 -1.64 1.05 4.05
N VAL A 127 -2.81 0.85 4.66
CA VAL A 127 -3.04 1.17 6.08
C VAL A 127 -2.26 0.21 6.98
N THR A 128 -2.31 -1.10 6.70
CA THR A 128 -1.59 -2.08 7.52
C THR A 128 -0.08 -1.93 7.42
N GLY A 129 0.42 -1.44 6.28
CA GLY A 129 1.84 -1.11 6.16
C GLY A 129 2.26 -0.03 7.16
N ILE A 130 1.43 0.97 7.39
CA ILE A 130 1.66 2.00 8.41
C ILE A 130 1.60 1.39 9.81
N VAL A 131 0.60 0.56 10.07
CA VAL A 131 0.41 -0.09 11.37
C VAL A 131 1.60 -0.98 11.72
N VAL A 132 2.07 -1.79 10.77
CA VAL A 132 3.24 -2.66 10.96
C VAL A 132 4.48 -1.81 11.29
N TYR A 133 4.70 -0.71 10.55
CA TYR A 133 5.82 0.20 10.83
C TYR A 133 5.72 0.74 12.26
N TRP A 134 4.54 1.24 12.64
CA TRP A 134 4.35 1.85 13.96
C TRP A 134 4.62 0.81 15.08
N MET A 135 4.07 -0.39 14.94
CA MET A 135 4.24 -1.43 15.95
C MET A 135 5.69 -1.88 16.05
N LEU A 136 6.40 -1.97 14.94
CA LEU A 136 7.76 -2.51 14.90
C LEU A 136 8.82 -1.49 15.30
N TYR A 137 8.65 -0.22 14.93
CA TYR A 137 9.69 0.80 15.07
C TYR A 137 9.37 1.89 16.08
N GLN A 138 8.10 2.17 16.39
CA GLN A 138 7.69 3.26 17.25
C GLN A 138 7.10 2.80 18.58
N MET A 139 6.52 1.60 18.61
CA MET A 139 5.89 1.08 19.82
C MET A 139 6.91 0.53 20.83
N TYR A 140 8.05 0.05 20.37
CA TYR A 140 9.13 -0.51 21.17
C TYR A 140 10.49 0.14 20.96
#